data_8b8592d150f1ce027d2756f5e83a71d7
#
_entry.id   8b8592d150f1ce027d2756f5e83a71d7
#
_cell.length_a   1.000
_cell.length_b   1.000
_cell.length_c   1.000
_cell.angle_alpha   90.00
_cell.angle_beta   90.00
_cell.angle_gamma   90.00
#
_symmetry.space_group_name_H-M   'P 1'
#
loop_
_entity.id
_entity.type
_entity.pdbx_description
1 polymer ?
#
loop_
_entity_poly.entity_id
_entity_poly.type
_entity_poly.pdbx_seq_one_letter_code
_entity_poly.pdbx_strand_id
1 'polypeptide(L)'
;MPLVVHKYGGTSVGDAERIRNVARRIIAAKDAGDDVVVVVSAMGDTTDDLIKLAYQVTDTPSARELDVLLSTGELVASTLLAMALKGMGHEAISLSGAQAGIRTDSNHSKARIMAIDPARVKSELGAGRIVIVAGFQGIAQDSDVTTLGRGGSDTTAVALAVSLGARACERYTDVEGIYTADPRQVPEACKLKEISYDEMLELATYGSKVMHPRAVELGQIYGMPILVASSFNDNRGTLIHGGHMEIRNKVTAITADTDVAKITIVGVPDRPGIAAGIFGSLAKAGVSVDTIVQNASIQGITDLSFTVSKGDAGKALGVVEPLAQEIGARECVADTSLSKVSIIGTGMQNTPGYAATMFDTLFAGGINIQLITTSEIRITVIIAGEQAAEAVKALHKAFELEKE
;
A
#
# COMPACT_ATOMS: atom_id res chain seq x y z
N MET A 1 -2.24 -29.45 11.51
CA MET A 1 -3.26 -28.93 10.57
C MET A 1 -2.61 -27.86 9.70
N PRO A 2 -3.03 -27.67 8.46
CA PRO A 2 -2.52 -26.55 7.67
C PRO A 2 -2.87 -25.24 8.38
N LEU A 3 -1.92 -24.30 8.39
CA LEU A 3 -2.09 -23.00 9.03
C LEU A 3 -2.37 -21.93 7.98
N VAL A 4 -3.36 -21.10 8.22
CA VAL A 4 -3.68 -19.93 7.39
C VAL A 4 -3.78 -18.68 8.25
N VAL A 5 -3.33 -17.54 7.69
CA VAL A 5 -3.50 -16.24 8.35
C VAL A 5 -4.55 -15.45 7.57
N HIS A 6 -5.66 -15.12 8.24
CA HIS A 6 -6.71 -14.26 7.70
C HIS A 6 -6.47 -12.82 8.15
N LYS A 7 -6.59 -11.87 7.24
CA LYS A 7 -6.60 -10.45 7.60
C LYS A 7 -7.92 -9.80 7.21
N TYR A 8 -8.56 -9.12 8.13
CA TYR A 8 -9.79 -8.36 7.88
C TYR A 8 -9.56 -6.86 8.02
N GLY A 9 -9.96 -6.10 6.98
CA GLY A 9 -9.89 -4.64 6.97
C GLY A 9 -10.97 -4.00 7.86
N GLY A 10 -10.85 -2.70 8.16
CA GLY A 10 -11.77 -1.97 9.02
C GLY A 10 -13.23 -2.03 8.55
N THR A 11 -13.46 -1.95 7.24
CA THR A 11 -14.80 -2.11 6.64
C THR A 11 -15.41 -3.49 6.90
N SER A 12 -14.60 -4.54 7.00
CA SER A 12 -15.05 -5.91 7.25
C SER A 12 -15.47 -6.14 8.70
N VAL A 13 -15.00 -5.33 9.64
CA VAL A 13 -15.30 -5.39 11.08
C VAL A 13 -15.97 -4.13 11.59
N GLY A 14 -16.57 -3.32 10.70
CA GLY A 14 -17.07 -1.99 10.99
C GLY A 14 -18.26 -1.91 11.97
N ASP A 15 -18.99 -3.01 12.14
CA ASP A 15 -20.14 -3.11 13.06
C ASP A 15 -20.32 -4.53 13.59
N ALA A 16 -21.25 -4.70 14.53
CA ALA A 16 -21.49 -6.00 15.18
C ALA A 16 -22.00 -7.09 14.23
N GLU A 17 -22.72 -6.74 13.16
CA GLU A 17 -23.19 -7.70 12.17
C GLU A 17 -22.03 -8.20 11.31
N ARG A 18 -21.18 -7.29 10.84
CA ARG A 18 -19.96 -7.60 10.09
C ARG A 18 -19.00 -8.46 10.90
N ILE A 19 -18.80 -8.15 12.19
CA ILE A 19 -18.00 -8.99 13.10
C ILE A 19 -18.56 -10.41 13.16
N ARG A 20 -19.89 -10.58 13.29
CA ARG A 20 -20.51 -11.92 13.26
C ARG A 20 -20.34 -12.64 11.92
N ASN A 21 -20.38 -11.92 10.80
CA ASN A 21 -20.13 -12.49 9.48
C ASN A 21 -18.68 -12.96 9.33
N VAL A 22 -17.72 -12.15 9.78
CA VAL A 22 -16.30 -12.52 9.86
C VAL A 22 -16.10 -13.75 10.75
N ALA A 23 -16.74 -13.79 11.93
CA ALA A 23 -16.65 -14.95 12.83
C ALA A 23 -17.13 -16.24 12.15
N ARG A 24 -18.26 -16.21 11.40
CA ARG A 24 -18.76 -17.39 10.65
C ARG A 24 -17.75 -17.88 9.61
N ARG A 25 -17.12 -16.96 8.87
CA ARG A 25 -16.10 -17.32 7.88
C ARG A 25 -14.86 -17.96 8.52
N ILE A 26 -14.41 -17.44 9.67
CA ILE A 26 -13.29 -18.00 10.44
C ILE A 26 -13.65 -19.40 10.94
N ILE A 27 -14.86 -19.58 11.45
CA ILE A 27 -15.39 -20.89 11.91
C ILE A 27 -15.40 -21.88 10.75
N ALA A 28 -15.88 -21.50 9.58
CA ALA A 28 -15.90 -22.36 8.41
C ALA A 28 -14.50 -22.86 8.01
N ALA A 29 -13.48 -21.99 8.07
CA ALA A 29 -12.09 -22.41 7.83
C ALA A 29 -11.56 -23.34 8.92
N LYS A 30 -11.88 -23.08 10.20
CA LYS A 30 -11.50 -23.95 11.33
C LYS A 30 -12.15 -25.30 11.23
N ASP A 31 -13.44 -25.38 10.89
CA ASP A 31 -14.20 -26.61 10.73
C ASP A 31 -13.76 -27.41 9.49
N ALA A 32 -13.23 -26.73 8.47
CA ALA A 32 -12.57 -27.38 7.33
C ALA A 32 -11.20 -28.01 7.67
N GLY A 33 -10.71 -27.81 8.90
CA GLY A 33 -9.48 -28.42 9.41
C GLY A 33 -8.25 -27.52 9.39
N ASP A 34 -8.40 -26.24 9.15
CA ASP A 34 -7.28 -25.29 9.21
C ASP A 34 -7.05 -24.81 10.66
N ASP A 35 -5.80 -24.57 11.00
CA ASP A 35 -5.46 -23.68 12.10
C ASP A 35 -5.53 -22.22 11.60
N VAL A 36 -6.24 -21.36 12.34
CA VAL A 36 -6.53 -20.02 11.88
C VAL A 36 -5.94 -18.98 12.84
N VAL A 37 -5.09 -18.12 12.30
CA VAL A 37 -4.67 -16.85 12.92
C VAL A 37 -5.35 -15.73 12.19
N VAL A 38 -5.91 -14.78 12.93
CA VAL A 38 -6.66 -13.66 12.37
C VAL A 38 -5.97 -12.36 12.74
N VAL A 39 -5.75 -11.48 11.77
CA VAL A 39 -5.29 -10.11 12.00
C VAL A 39 -6.42 -9.16 11.66
N VAL A 40 -6.76 -8.26 12.56
CA VAL A 40 -7.82 -7.26 12.37
C VAL A 40 -7.27 -5.85 12.35
N SER A 41 -7.89 -4.99 11.55
CA SER A 41 -7.75 -3.53 11.63
C SER A 41 -8.76 -2.97 12.64
N ALA A 42 -8.61 -1.70 13.00
CA ALA A 42 -9.61 -0.95 13.74
C ALA A 42 -10.96 -0.93 12.99
N MET A 43 -12.05 -0.78 13.70
CA MET A 43 -13.41 -0.80 13.15
C MET A 43 -13.69 0.45 12.31
N GLY A 44 -14.11 0.30 11.06
CA GLY A 44 -14.52 1.42 10.19
C GLY A 44 -13.49 2.55 10.17
N ASP A 45 -13.93 3.75 10.54
CA ASP A 45 -13.12 4.98 10.54
C ASP A 45 -12.48 5.29 11.91
N THR A 46 -12.48 4.35 12.87
CA THR A 46 -12.00 4.57 14.25
C THR A 46 -10.61 5.18 14.31
N THR A 47 -9.67 4.74 13.44
CA THR A 47 -8.31 5.29 13.42
C THR A 47 -8.30 6.78 13.05
N ASP A 48 -9.07 7.18 12.05
CA ASP A 48 -9.18 8.58 11.62
C ASP A 48 -9.89 9.44 12.70
N ASP A 49 -10.86 8.88 13.40
CA ASP A 49 -11.56 9.58 14.50
C ASP A 49 -10.66 9.77 15.70
N LEU A 50 -9.83 8.78 16.06
CA LEU A 50 -8.84 8.92 17.12
C LEU A 50 -7.76 9.96 16.75
N ILE A 51 -7.34 10.03 15.50
CA ILE A 51 -6.42 11.08 15.02
C ILE A 51 -7.08 12.46 15.16
N LYS A 52 -8.33 12.62 14.68
CA LYS A 52 -9.07 13.88 14.83
C LYS A 52 -9.20 14.30 16.29
N LEU A 53 -9.50 13.36 17.18
CA LEU A 53 -9.62 13.61 18.62
C LEU A 53 -8.30 14.07 19.22
N ALA A 54 -7.17 13.46 18.86
CA ALA A 54 -5.85 13.89 19.32
C ALA A 54 -5.54 15.34 18.92
N TYR A 55 -5.84 15.71 17.66
CA TYR A 55 -5.66 17.08 17.17
C TYR A 55 -6.64 18.11 17.75
N GLN A 56 -7.79 17.68 18.29
CA GLN A 56 -8.68 18.56 19.07
C GLN A 56 -8.11 18.88 20.46
N VAL A 57 -7.28 18.00 21.00
CA VAL A 57 -6.63 18.19 22.32
C VAL A 57 -5.37 19.04 22.20
N THR A 58 -4.58 18.87 21.12
CA THR A 58 -3.33 19.62 20.87
C THR A 58 -3.02 19.68 19.37
N ASP A 59 -2.50 20.81 18.92
CA ASP A 59 -2.06 21.00 17.53
C ASP A 59 -0.82 20.14 17.17
N THR A 60 -0.09 19.64 18.17
CA THR A 60 1.14 18.87 18.00
C THR A 60 1.14 17.63 18.89
N PRO A 61 0.32 16.61 18.59
CA PRO A 61 0.32 15.36 19.35
C PRO A 61 1.70 14.71 19.31
N SER A 62 2.19 14.26 20.49
CA SER A 62 3.41 13.46 20.57
C SER A 62 3.24 12.16 19.79
N ALA A 63 4.18 11.81 18.94
CA ALA A 63 4.12 10.61 18.12
C ALA A 63 4.01 9.33 18.98
N ARG A 64 4.70 9.29 20.12
CA ARG A 64 4.65 8.16 21.08
C ARG A 64 3.24 8.01 21.67
N GLU A 65 2.60 9.08 22.12
CA GLU A 65 1.26 9.03 22.71
C GLU A 65 0.20 8.75 21.65
N LEU A 66 0.42 9.26 20.42
CA LEU A 66 -0.45 8.98 19.29
C LEU A 66 -0.43 7.49 18.95
N ASP A 67 0.72 6.83 18.93
CA ASP A 67 0.84 5.38 18.73
C ASP A 67 0.06 4.58 19.76
N VAL A 68 0.16 4.94 21.05
CA VAL A 68 -0.63 4.30 22.11
C VAL A 68 -2.12 4.48 21.89
N LEU A 69 -2.56 5.71 21.58
CA LEU A 69 -3.96 6.01 21.31
C LEU A 69 -4.49 5.20 20.12
N LEU A 70 -3.79 5.21 18.99
CA LEU A 70 -4.23 4.54 17.77
C LEU A 70 -4.26 3.02 17.94
N SER A 71 -3.32 2.42 18.71
CA SER A 71 -3.29 0.98 18.95
C SER A 71 -4.54 0.43 19.64
N THR A 72 -5.32 1.28 20.31
CA THR A 72 -6.55 0.87 20.99
C THR A 72 -7.63 0.43 20.02
N GLY A 73 -7.68 0.97 18.81
CA GLY A 73 -8.69 0.65 17.80
C GLY A 73 -8.70 -0.83 17.42
N GLU A 74 -7.54 -1.40 17.16
CA GLU A 74 -7.41 -2.81 16.83
C GLU A 74 -7.65 -3.72 18.04
N LEU A 75 -7.35 -3.25 19.26
CA LEU A 75 -7.65 -3.99 20.49
C LEU A 75 -9.17 -4.14 20.67
N VAL A 76 -9.95 -3.09 20.40
CA VAL A 76 -11.43 -3.17 20.44
C VAL A 76 -11.91 -4.20 19.41
N ALA A 77 -11.48 -4.09 18.15
CA ALA A 77 -11.91 -5.00 17.08
C ALA A 77 -11.56 -6.47 17.38
N SER A 78 -10.34 -6.73 17.81
CA SER A 78 -9.85 -8.09 18.11
C SER A 78 -10.59 -8.72 19.27
N THR A 79 -10.88 -7.94 20.32
CA THR A 79 -11.60 -8.41 21.51
C THR A 79 -13.06 -8.72 21.18
N LEU A 80 -13.75 -7.85 20.42
CA LEU A 80 -15.15 -8.07 20.00
C LEU A 80 -15.25 -9.32 19.11
N LEU A 81 -14.31 -9.53 18.19
CA LEU A 81 -14.28 -10.73 17.35
C LEU A 81 -14.04 -11.99 18.19
N ALA A 82 -13.16 -11.97 19.19
CA ALA A 82 -12.95 -13.09 20.10
C ALA A 82 -14.24 -13.41 20.91
N MET A 83 -14.96 -12.37 21.36
CA MET A 83 -16.26 -12.57 22.04
C MET A 83 -17.29 -13.19 21.09
N ALA A 84 -17.35 -12.75 19.83
CA ALA A 84 -18.28 -13.31 18.84
C ALA A 84 -18.00 -14.80 18.58
N LEU A 85 -16.73 -15.18 18.39
CA LEU A 85 -16.32 -16.59 18.20
C LEU A 85 -16.68 -17.46 19.41
N LYS A 86 -16.40 -16.98 20.62
CA LYS A 86 -16.78 -17.67 21.86
C LYS A 86 -18.29 -17.81 22.01
N GLY A 87 -19.06 -16.76 21.69
CA GLY A 87 -20.51 -16.81 21.68
C GLY A 87 -21.10 -17.78 20.67
N MET A 88 -20.31 -18.17 19.65
CA MET A 88 -20.67 -19.21 18.66
C MET A 88 -20.09 -20.60 18.98
N GLY A 89 -19.51 -20.80 20.19
CA GLY A 89 -19.05 -22.09 20.67
C GLY A 89 -17.60 -22.46 20.30
N HIS A 90 -16.80 -21.51 19.80
CA HIS A 90 -15.40 -21.76 19.44
C HIS A 90 -14.45 -21.05 20.41
N GLU A 91 -13.44 -21.80 20.89
CA GLU A 91 -12.39 -21.21 21.72
C GLU A 91 -11.52 -20.23 20.92
N ALA A 92 -11.42 -19.00 21.42
CA ALA A 92 -10.69 -17.92 20.76
C ALA A 92 -9.97 -17.04 21.79
N ILE A 93 -8.87 -16.42 21.38
CA ILE A 93 -8.12 -15.46 22.19
C ILE A 93 -7.69 -14.26 21.36
N SER A 94 -7.86 -13.06 21.92
CA SER A 94 -7.31 -11.82 21.34
C SER A 94 -5.95 -11.51 21.96
N LEU A 95 -4.99 -11.13 21.11
CA LEU A 95 -3.64 -10.72 21.51
C LEU A 95 -3.32 -9.34 20.93
N SER A 96 -2.67 -8.49 21.73
CA SER A 96 -2.04 -7.28 21.19
C SER A 96 -0.82 -7.66 20.33
N GLY A 97 -0.28 -6.70 19.54
CA GLY A 97 0.95 -6.92 18.80
C GLY A 97 2.11 -7.38 19.70
N ALA A 98 2.26 -6.77 20.87
CA ALA A 98 3.26 -7.16 21.86
C ALA A 98 3.08 -8.60 22.37
N GLN A 99 1.84 -9.00 22.68
CA GLN A 99 1.52 -10.36 23.12
C GLN A 99 1.68 -11.42 22.02
N ALA A 100 1.52 -11.01 20.76
CA ALA A 100 1.81 -11.83 19.60
C ALA A 100 3.31 -11.89 19.24
N GLY A 101 4.16 -11.19 20.03
CA GLY A 101 5.61 -11.19 19.89
C GLY A 101 6.16 -10.28 18.80
N ILE A 102 5.38 -9.30 18.30
CA ILE A 102 5.78 -8.37 17.24
C ILE A 102 6.70 -7.30 17.85
N ARG A 103 7.99 -7.34 17.49
CA ARG A 103 9.00 -6.37 17.90
C ARG A 103 9.32 -5.42 16.76
N THR A 104 9.42 -4.12 17.09
CA THR A 104 9.67 -3.05 16.14
C THR A 104 10.91 -2.23 16.51
N ASP A 105 11.34 -1.37 15.59
CA ASP A 105 12.19 -0.23 15.93
C ASP A 105 11.38 0.84 16.70
N SER A 106 12.05 1.87 17.22
CA SER A 106 11.46 2.97 18.00
C SER A 106 11.01 4.16 17.13
N ASN A 107 10.79 3.94 15.83
CA ASN A 107 10.34 4.99 14.93
C ASN A 107 8.82 5.12 14.98
N HIS A 108 8.30 5.90 15.93
CA HIS A 108 6.87 6.08 16.12
C HIS A 108 6.14 6.51 14.85
N SER A 109 4.87 6.08 14.70
CA SER A 109 3.96 6.30 13.57
C SER A 109 4.36 5.62 12.25
N LYS A 110 5.60 5.12 12.09
CA LYS A 110 6.12 4.46 10.89
C LYS A 110 7.10 3.34 11.24
N ALA A 111 6.89 2.66 12.37
CA ALA A 111 7.78 1.61 12.85
C ALA A 111 7.94 0.46 11.84
N ARG A 112 9.08 -0.20 11.90
CA ARG A 112 9.38 -1.40 11.12
C ARG A 112 9.41 -2.62 12.02
N ILE A 113 8.84 -3.72 11.55
CA ILE A 113 8.93 -5.01 12.23
C ILE A 113 10.37 -5.50 12.12
N MET A 114 11.02 -5.65 13.25
CA MET A 114 12.40 -6.13 13.36
C MET A 114 12.47 -7.65 13.57
N ALA A 115 11.51 -8.19 14.33
CA ALA A 115 11.40 -9.63 14.61
C ALA A 115 10.00 -9.98 15.08
N ILE A 116 9.61 -11.24 14.92
CA ILE A 116 8.40 -11.80 15.53
C ILE A 116 8.80 -13.05 16.30
N ASP A 117 8.45 -13.09 17.60
CA ASP A 117 8.51 -14.31 18.40
C ASP A 117 7.13 -14.98 18.40
N PRO A 118 6.91 -16.04 17.60
CA PRO A 118 5.61 -16.68 17.47
C PRO A 118 5.26 -17.65 18.61
N ALA A 119 6.08 -17.77 19.65
CA ALA A 119 5.94 -18.79 20.70
C ALA A 119 4.55 -18.77 21.35
N ARG A 120 4.06 -17.58 21.72
CA ARG A 120 2.73 -17.41 22.33
C ARG A 120 1.61 -17.80 21.35
N VAL A 121 1.67 -17.36 20.10
CA VAL A 121 0.67 -17.68 19.07
C VAL A 121 0.63 -19.20 18.85
N LYS A 122 1.78 -19.85 18.71
CA LYS A 122 1.88 -21.31 18.55
C LYS A 122 1.33 -22.07 19.75
N SER A 123 1.58 -21.59 20.98
CA SER A 123 1.03 -22.19 22.19
C SER A 123 -0.50 -22.14 22.22
N GLU A 124 -1.10 -21.03 21.83
CA GLU A 124 -2.56 -20.89 21.82
C GLU A 124 -3.21 -21.75 20.70
N LEU A 125 -2.58 -21.81 19.52
CA LEU A 125 -3.00 -22.71 18.43
C LEU A 125 -2.91 -24.17 18.87
N GLY A 126 -1.83 -24.57 19.55
CA GLY A 126 -1.63 -25.91 20.13
C GLY A 126 -2.69 -26.29 21.18
N ALA A 127 -3.27 -25.31 21.86
CA ALA A 127 -4.43 -25.48 22.74
C ALA A 127 -5.79 -25.50 21.98
N GLY A 128 -5.77 -25.52 20.65
CA GLY A 128 -6.96 -25.59 19.78
C GLY A 128 -7.71 -24.28 19.60
N ARG A 129 -7.15 -23.16 20.07
CA ARG A 129 -7.79 -21.84 20.01
C ARG A 129 -7.61 -21.17 18.66
N ILE A 130 -8.60 -20.39 18.24
CA ILE A 130 -8.48 -19.39 17.18
C ILE A 130 -7.75 -18.18 17.78
N VAL A 131 -6.66 -17.72 17.15
CA VAL A 131 -5.87 -16.59 17.66
C VAL A 131 -6.18 -15.34 16.85
N ILE A 132 -6.64 -14.28 17.53
CA ILE A 132 -6.90 -12.98 16.91
C ILE A 132 -5.81 -12.00 17.36
N VAL A 133 -5.11 -11.39 16.42
CA VAL A 133 -4.05 -10.42 16.69
C VAL A 133 -4.51 -9.04 16.28
N ALA A 134 -4.37 -8.07 17.18
CA ALA A 134 -4.51 -6.67 16.85
C ALA A 134 -3.39 -6.28 15.87
N GLY A 135 -3.74 -5.95 14.62
CA GLY A 135 -2.80 -5.54 13.59
C GLY A 135 -2.23 -4.14 13.85
N PHE A 136 -1.42 -3.63 12.89
CA PHE A 136 -0.93 -2.25 12.89
C PHE A 136 0.07 -1.88 13.99
N GLN A 137 0.25 -2.68 15.03
CA GLN A 137 1.01 -2.36 16.23
C GLN A 137 2.06 -3.40 16.58
N GLY A 138 3.11 -2.97 17.29
CA GLY A 138 4.12 -3.79 17.91
C GLY A 138 4.69 -3.12 19.16
N ILE A 139 5.81 -3.62 19.64
CA ILE A 139 6.51 -3.11 20.81
C ILE A 139 7.97 -2.84 20.46
N ALA A 140 8.46 -1.67 20.81
CA ALA A 140 9.85 -1.30 20.68
C ALA A 140 10.71 -1.88 21.82
N GLN A 141 12.03 -1.72 21.72
CA GLN A 141 12.97 -2.31 22.68
C GLN A 141 12.80 -1.75 24.10
N ASP A 142 12.38 -0.51 24.23
CA ASP A 142 12.06 0.20 25.48
C ASP A 142 10.67 -0.14 26.05
N SER A 143 9.98 -1.10 25.43
CA SER A 143 8.62 -1.51 25.77
C SER A 143 7.53 -0.50 25.43
N ASP A 144 7.82 0.50 24.63
CA ASP A 144 6.82 1.41 24.11
C ASP A 144 6.02 0.77 22.96
N VAL A 145 4.72 1.06 22.94
CA VAL A 145 3.86 0.67 21.82
C VAL A 145 4.20 1.53 20.61
N THR A 146 4.32 0.90 19.46
CA THR A 146 4.59 1.57 18.19
C THR A 146 3.56 1.19 17.15
N THR A 147 3.29 2.07 16.20
CA THR A 147 2.43 1.76 15.06
C THR A 147 3.24 1.70 13.76
N LEU A 148 2.79 0.83 12.84
CA LEU A 148 3.49 0.55 11.58
C LEU A 148 3.15 1.54 10.47
N GLY A 149 2.27 2.50 10.73
CA GLY A 149 1.75 3.43 9.74
C GLY A 149 0.71 2.81 8.79
N ARG A 150 0.30 3.53 7.75
CA ARG A 150 -0.73 3.07 6.80
C ARG A 150 -0.40 1.68 6.25
N GLY A 151 -1.42 0.83 6.12
CA GLY A 151 -1.27 -0.57 5.69
C GLY A 151 -0.56 -1.48 6.68
N GLY A 152 -0.31 -1.01 7.92
CA GLY A 152 0.40 -1.77 8.96
C GLY A 152 -0.26 -3.10 9.31
N SER A 153 -1.60 -3.19 9.28
CA SER A 153 -2.31 -4.45 9.53
C SER A 153 -2.08 -5.49 8.41
N ASP A 154 -1.96 -5.06 7.13
CA ASP A 154 -1.59 -5.95 6.03
C ASP A 154 -0.16 -6.46 6.21
N THR A 155 0.78 -5.56 6.58
CA THR A 155 2.17 -5.92 6.90
C THR A 155 2.25 -6.89 8.09
N THR A 156 1.47 -6.64 9.16
CA THR A 156 1.35 -7.54 10.32
C THR A 156 0.92 -8.94 9.90
N ALA A 157 -0.11 -9.04 9.05
CA ALA A 157 -0.66 -10.32 8.64
C ALA A 157 0.35 -11.16 7.83
N VAL A 158 1.01 -10.54 6.84
CA VAL A 158 2.02 -11.23 6.03
C VAL A 158 3.22 -11.62 6.89
N ALA A 159 3.69 -10.73 7.78
CA ALA A 159 4.82 -11.04 8.67
C ALA A 159 4.51 -12.19 9.64
N LEU A 160 3.30 -12.25 10.20
CA LEU A 160 2.85 -13.37 11.02
C LEU A 160 2.73 -14.65 10.19
N ALA A 161 2.18 -14.60 8.97
CA ALA A 161 2.09 -15.74 8.09
C ALA A 161 3.48 -16.35 7.81
N VAL A 162 4.47 -15.50 7.51
CA VAL A 162 5.87 -15.91 7.32
C VAL A 162 6.44 -16.54 8.59
N SER A 163 6.33 -15.87 9.74
CA SER A 163 6.95 -16.34 10.99
C SER A 163 6.33 -17.64 11.54
N LEU A 164 5.07 -17.90 11.20
CA LEU A 164 4.34 -19.09 11.58
C LEU A 164 4.48 -20.24 10.57
N GLY A 165 5.00 -19.98 9.36
CA GLY A 165 5.06 -20.94 8.26
C GLY A 165 3.66 -21.28 7.73
N ALA A 166 2.78 -20.29 7.62
CA ALA A 166 1.44 -20.46 7.08
C ALA A 166 1.50 -20.80 5.58
N ARG A 167 0.48 -21.52 5.09
CA ARG A 167 0.34 -21.86 3.65
C ARG A 167 0.04 -20.64 2.79
N ALA A 168 -0.66 -19.64 3.34
CA ALA A 168 -1.02 -18.38 2.69
C ALA A 168 -1.42 -17.32 3.71
N CYS A 169 -1.37 -16.06 3.28
CA CYS A 169 -2.02 -14.93 3.93
C CYS A 169 -3.26 -14.55 3.12
N GLU A 170 -4.44 -14.63 3.70
CA GLU A 170 -5.71 -14.33 3.04
C GLU A 170 -6.22 -12.97 3.51
N ARG A 171 -6.17 -11.97 2.64
CA ARG A 171 -6.64 -10.61 2.90
C ARG A 171 -8.09 -10.45 2.44
N TYR A 172 -8.97 -10.29 3.39
CA TYR A 172 -10.39 -10.02 3.18
C TYR A 172 -10.70 -8.52 3.31
N THR A 173 -11.37 -7.97 2.29
CA THR A 173 -11.64 -6.54 2.15
C THR A 173 -13.01 -6.31 1.49
N ASP A 174 -13.30 -5.07 1.10
CA ASP A 174 -14.53 -4.66 0.42
C ASP A 174 -14.49 -4.83 -1.11
N VAL A 175 -13.34 -5.24 -1.67
CA VAL A 175 -13.21 -5.57 -3.10
C VAL A 175 -13.02 -7.08 -3.30
N GLU A 176 -13.43 -7.58 -4.47
CA GLU A 176 -13.40 -9.01 -4.78
C GLU A 176 -12.01 -9.56 -5.18
N GLY A 177 -11.03 -8.68 -5.34
CA GLY A 177 -9.69 -9.04 -5.80
C GLY A 177 -8.98 -7.83 -6.43
N ILE A 178 -7.96 -8.13 -7.24
CA ILE A 178 -7.25 -7.15 -8.05
C ILE A 178 -7.85 -7.15 -9.46
N TYR A 179 -8.02 -5.97 -10.03
CA TYR A 179 -8.64 -5.76 -11.33
C TYR A 179 -7.65 -5.14 -12.31
N THR A 180 -7.92 -5.30 -13.60
CA THR A 180 -7.16 -4.69 -14.70
C THR A 180 -7.17 -3.15 -14.69
N ALA A 181 -8.18 -2.55 -14.04
CA ALA A 181 -8.25 -1.14 -13.64
C ALA A 181 -9.23 -1.01 -12.46
N ASP A 182 -9.38 0.18 -11.87
CA ASP A 182 -10.41 0.42 -10.84
C ASP A 182 -11.82 0.29 -11.46
N PRO A 183 -12.64 -0.70 -11.06
CA PRO A 183 -13.98 -0.92 -11.65
C PRO A 183 -14.95 0.24 -11.42
N ARG A 184 -14.66 1.14 -10.47
CA ARG A 184 -15.44 2.38 -10.27
C ARG A 184 -15.17 3.40 -11.37
N GLN A 185 -14.00 3.35 -12.02
CA GLN A 185 -13.60 4.22 -13.12
C GLN A 185 -13.84 3.53 -14.47
N VAL A 186 -13.56 2.24 -14.57
CA VAL A 186 -13.68 1.41 -15.76
C VAL A 186 -14.60 0.23 -15.45
N PRO A 187 -15.90 0.31 -15.73
CA PRO A 187 -16.86 -0.76 -15.45
C PRO A 187 -16.53 -2.09 -16.15
N GLU A 188 -15.82 -2.05 -17.26
CA GLU A 188 -15.36 -3.19 -18.05
C GLU A 188 -14.09 -3.84 -17.50
N ALA A 189 -13.53 -3.32 -16.38
CA ALA A 189 -12.34 -3.88 -15.78
C ALA A 189 -12.55 -5.32 -15.32
N CYS A 190 -11.67 -6.21 -15.74
CA CYS A 190 -11.72 -7.63 -15.42
C CYS A 190 -10.97 -7.94 -14.11
N LYS A 191 -11.52 -8.86 -13.32
CA LYS A 191 -10.85 -9.35 -12.12
C LYS A 191 -9.75 -10.35 -12.51
N LEU A 192 -8.53 -10.10 -12.07
CA LEU A 192 -7.40 -11.00 -12.27
C LEU A 192 -7.54 -12.24 -11.37
N LYS A 193 -7.29 -13.42 -11.91
CA LYS A 193 -7.24 -14.67 -11.12
C LYS A 193 -5.98 -14.73 -10.27
N GLU A 194 -4.89 -14.22 -10.82
CA GLU A 194 -3.57 -14.20 -10.21
C GLU A 194 -2.74 -13.03 -10.76
N ILE A 195 -1.77 -12.61 -9.99
CA ILE A 195 -0.84 -11.54 -10.34
C ILE A 195 0.52 -11.81 -9.69
N SER A 196 1.62 -11.43 -10.34
CA SER A 196 2.95 -11.54 -9.76
C SER A 196 3.17 -10.52 -8.65
N TYR A 197 4.13 -10.81 -7.73
CA TYR A 197 4.53 -9.82 -6.71
C TYR A 197 5.05 -8.52 -7.35
N ASP A 198 5.84 -8.64 -8.42
CA ASP A 198 6.42 -7.47 -9.11
C ASP A 198 5.33 -6.54 -9.65
N GLU A 199 4.35 -7.10 -10.38
CA GLU A 199 3.22 -6.32 -10.91
C GLU A 199 2.34 -5.76 -9.80
N MET A 200 2.08 -6.55 -8.74
CA MET A 200 1.29 -6.07 -7.61
C MET A 200 2.00 -4.95 -6.84
N LEU A 201 3.33 -5.03 -6.72
CA LEU A 201 4.14 -3.98 -6.06
C LEU A 201 4.09 -2.67 -6.84
N GLU A 202 4.21 -2.73 -8.17
CA GLU A 202 4.05 -1.54 -9.03
C GLU A 202 2.63 -0.98 -8.93
N LEU A 203 1.58 -1.84 -8.99
CA LEU A 203 0.19 -1.39 -8.81
C LEU A 203 -0.02 -0.69 -7.46
N ALA A 204 0.46 -1.29 -6.37
CA ALA A 204 0.31 -0.76 -5.02
C ALA A 204 1.08 0.55 -4.81
N THR A 205 2.19 0.73 -5.51
CA THR A 205 3.02 1.94 -5.42
C THR A 205 2.45 3.08 -6.27
N TYR A 206 1.83 2.77 -7.41
CA TYR A 206 1.42 3.75 -8.41
C TYR A 206 -0.09 3.99 -8.50
N GLY A 207 -0.87 3.62 -7.47
CA GLY A 207 -2.26 4.08 -7.34
C GLY A 207 -3.27 3.06 -6.85
N SER A 208 -3.03 1.76 -6.96
CA SER A 208 -3.93 0.75 -6.41
C SER A 208 -3.88 0.74 -4.89
N LYS A 209 -5.02 1.05 -4.25
CA LYS A 209 -5.13 1.07 -2.77
C LYS A 209 -5.52 -0.28 -2.17
N VAL A 210 -5.58 -1.33 -2.99
CA VAL A 210 -6.04 -2.65 -2.52
C VAL A 210 -5.05 -3.33 -1.60
N MET A 211 -3.74 -3.22 -1.88
CA MET A 211 -2.67 -3.76 -1.03
C MET A 211 -1.68 -2.66 -0.66
N HIS A 212 -1.05 -2.80 0.51
CA HIS A 212 0.05 -1.91 0.86
C HIS A 212 1.38 -2.45 0.31
N PRO A 213 2.24 -1.61 -0.33
CA PRO A 213 3.50 -2.08 -0.94
C PRO A 213 4.39 -2.89 0.01
N ARG A 214 4.55 -2.46 1.27
CA ARG A 214 5.35 -3.19 2.29
C ARG A 214 4.86 -4.62 2.55
N ALA A 215 3.56 -4.87 2.47
CA ALA A 215 3.01 -6.21 2.64
C ALA A 215 3.31 -7.09 1.43
N VAL A 216 3.23 -6.54 0.22
CA VAL A 216 3.57 -7.24 -1.03
C VAL A 216 5.07 -7.55 -1.09
N GLU A 217 5.92 -6.56 -0.76
CA GLU A 217 7.38 -6.71 -0.67
C GLU A 217 7.77 -7.84 0.30
N LEU A 218 7.13 -7.88 1.47
CA LEU A 218 7.38 -8.93 2.45
C LEU A 218 6.95 -10.30 1.92
N GLY A 219 5.78 -10.38 1.28
CA GLY A 219 5.31 -11.60 0.59
C GLY A 219 6.30 -12.09 -0.46
N GLN A 220 6.83 -11.18 -1.27
CA GLN A 220 7.84 -11.46 -2.29
C GLN A 220 9.13 -12.01 -1.69
N ILE A 221 9.71 -11.32 -0.70
CA ILE A 221 10.98 -11.71 -0.07
C ILE A 221 10.93 -13.12 0.51
N TYR A 222 9.80 -13.50 1.11
CA TYR A 222 9.65 -14.79 1.77
C TYR A 222 8.85 -15.83 0.97
N GLY A 223 8.42 -15.49 -0.25
CA GLY A 223 7.62 -16.38 -1.09
C GLY A 223 6.25 -16.72 -0.48
N MET A 224 5.67 -15.84 0.35
CA MET A 224 4.40 -16.06 1.03
C MET A 224 3.22 -15.72 0.09
N PRO A 225 2.41 -16.70 -0.35
CA PRO A 225 1.26 -16.41 -1.20
C PRO A 225 0.24 -15.52 -0.46
N ILE A 226 -0.29 -14.51 -1.16
CA ILE A 226 -1.29 -13.60 -0.62
C ILE A 226 -2.56 -13.73 -1.47
N LEU A 227 -3.67 -14.15 -0.87
CA LEU A 227 -4.98 -14.12 -1.51
C LEU A 227 -5.70 -12.83 -1.13
N VAL A 228 -6.19 -12.09 -2.11
CA VAL A 228 -7.06 -10.92 -1.91
C VAL A 228 -8.48 -11.28 -2.32
N ALA A 229 -9.44 -11.20 -1.40
CA ALA A 229 -10.83 -11.59 -1.62
C ALA A 229 -11.81 -10.66 -0.88
N SER A 230 -13.08 -10.73 -1.25
CA SER A 230 -14.14 -10.00 -0.55
C SER A 230 -14.47 -10.66 0.79
N SER A 231 -14.73 -9.83 1.82
CA SER A 231 -15.29 -10.29 3.08
C SER A 231 -16.83 -10.45 3.04
N PHE A 232 -17.49 -10.04 1.96
CA PHE A 232 -18.94 -9.96 1.85
C PHE A 232 -19.57 -11.05 0.96
N ASN A 233 -18.74 -11.80 0.24
CA ASN A 233 -19.18 -12.94 -0.59
C ASN A 233 -18.10 -14.02 -0.62
N ASP A 234 -18.41 -15.17 -1.24
CA ASP A 234 -17.50 -16.31 -1.35
C ASP A 234 -16.88 -16.42 -2.75
N ASN A 235 -16.87 -15.33 -3.52
CA ASN A 235 -16.24 -15.29 -4.82
C ASN A 235 -14.73 -15.52 -4.68
N ARG A 236 -14.19 -16.30 -5.63
CA ARG A 236 -12.75 -16.54 -5.67
C ARG A 236 -12.01 -15.22 -5.89
N GLY A 237 -11.06 -14.94 -5.00
CA GLY A 237 -10.22 -13.75 -5.06
C GLY A 237 -9.10 -13.81 -6.08
N THR A 238 -8.17 -12.87 -5.98
CA THR A 238 -6.92 -12.81 -6.75
C THR A 238 -5.77 -13.34 -5.90
N LEU A 239 -4.98 -14.28 -6.45
CA LEU A 239 -3.77 -14.81 -5.81
C LEU A 239 -2.56 -13.99 -6.23
N ILE A 240 -1.80 -13.48 -5.26
CA ILE A 240 -0.52 -12.79 -5.46
C ILE A 240 0.58 -13.79 -5.11
N HIS A 241 1.50 -14.08 -6.07
CA HIS A 241 2.56 -15.07 -5.87
C HIS A 241 3.77 -14.79 -6.77
N GLY A 242 4.78 -15.65 -6.75
CA GLY A 242 6.07 -15.47 -7.43
C GLY A 242 6.05 -15.54 -8.97
N GLY A 243 4.87 -15.51 -9.59
CA GLY A 243 4.73 -15.49 -11.05
C GLY A 243 4.87 -16.87 -11.71
N HIS A 244 4.55 -16.92 -13.00
CA HIS A 244 4.68 -18.10 -13.85
C HIS A 244 6.05 -18.15 -14.52
N MET A 245 6.47 -19.35 -14.95
CA MET A 245 7.71 -19.51 -15.76
C MET A 245 7.62 -18.86 -17.14
N GLU A 246 6.40 -18.61 -17.65
CA GLU A 246 6.18 -17.93 -18.93
C GLU A 246 5.74 -16.49 -18.70
N ILE A 247 6.49 -15.53 -19.25
CA ILE A 247 6.14 -14.11 -19.27
C ILE A 247 4.93 -13.94 -20.19
N ARG A 248 3.82 -13.43 -19.66
CA ARG A 248 2.70 -13.02 -20.49
C ARG A 248 3.11 -11.74 -21.22
N ASN A 249 3.16 -11.78 -22.55
CA ASN A 249 3.51 -10.62 -23.39
C ASN A 249 2.36 -9.62 -23.47
N LYS A 250 1.98 -8.99 -22.34
CA LYS A 250 0.90 -8.00 -22.33
C LYS A 250 0.99 -7.05 -21.13
N VAL A 251 0.24 -5.96 -21.23
CA VAL A 251 -0.14 -5.14 -20.08
C VAL A 251 -1.12 -5.92 -19.21
N THR A 252 -0.89 -5.96 -17.91
CA THR A 252 -1.74 -6.67 -16.95
C THR A 252 -2.78 -5.75 -16.36
N ALA A 253 -2.41 -4.49 -16.07
CA ALA A 253 -3.32 -3.54 -15.46
C ALA A 253 -2.91 -2.07 -15.70
N ILE A 254 -3.88 -1.18 -15.50
CA ILE A 254 -3.70 0.27 -15.55
C ILE A 254 -4.15 0.86 -14.22
N THR A 255 -3.37 1.79 -13.70
CA THR A 255 -3.70 2.49 -12.47
C THR A 255 -3.47 3.99 -12.60
N ALA A 256 -4.17 4.77 -11.78
CA ALA A 256 -3.95 6.21 -11.66
C ALA A 256 -3.73 6.60 -10.20
N ASP A 257 -2.77 7.47 -9.97
CA ASP A 257 -2.53 8.11 -8.68
C ASP A 257 -2.79 9.61 -8.79
N THR A 258 -3.72 10.09 -7.99
CA THR A 258 -4.11 11.49 -7.92
C THR A 258 -3.43 12.25 -6.77
N ASP A 259 -2.69 11.54 -5.91
CA ASP A 259 -1.94 12.14 -4.79
C ASP A 259 -0.50 12.46 -5.21
N VAL A 260 -0.34 13.28 -6.23
CA VAL A 260 0.96 13.69 -6.76
C VAL A 260 1.06 15.20 -6.93
N ALA A 261 2.18 15.76 -6.51
CA ALA A 261 2.60 17.12 -6.81
C ALA A 261 3.97 17.08 -7.51
N LYS A 262 4.11 17.80 -8.61
CA LYS A 262 5.39 17.98 -9.30
C LYS A 262 6.03 19.28 -8.86
N ILE A 263 7.28 19.22 -8.41
CA ILE A 263 8.11 20.40 -8.11
C ILE A 263 9.20 20.46 -9.16
N THR A 264 9.36 21.64 -9.77
CA THR A 264 10.41 21.90 -10.76
C THR A 264 11.26 23.06 -10.31
N ILE A 265 12.56 22.83 -10.22
CA ILE A 265 13.57 23.88 -10.02
C ILE A 265 14.12 24.21 -11.40
N VAL A 266 13.89 25.44 -11.84
CA VAL A 266 14.25 25.90 -13.18
C VAL A 266 15.61 26.56 -13.16
N GLY A 267 16.44 26.25 -14.13
CA GLY A 267 17.73 26.92 -14.29
C GLY A 267 18.77 26.54 -13.24
N VAL A 268 18.80 25.29 -12.82
CA VAL A 268 19.76 24.74 -11.86
C VAL A 268 21.15 24.69 -12.50
N PRO A 269 22.21 25.22 -11.86
CA PRO A 269 23.58 25.05 -12.34
C PRO A 269 24.00 23.57 -12.35
N ASP A 270 24.51 23.11 -13.47
CA ASP A 270 24.96 21.71 -13.61
C ASP A 270 26.35 21.55 -13.00
N ARG A 271 26.38 21.27 -11.70
CA ARG A 271 27.59 21.05 -10.90
C ARG A 271 27.42 19.84 -9.98
N PRO A 272 28.49 19.06 -9.77
CA PRO A 272 28.47 17.97 -8.78
C PRO A 272 28.04 18.48 -7.40
N GLY A 273 27.17 17.72 -6.73
CA GLY A 273 26.72 18.00 -5.36
C GLY A 273 25.37 18.73 -5.27
N ILE A 274 24.87 19.39 -6.30
CA ILE A 274 23.59 20.10 -6.27
C ILE A 274 22.43 19.16 -5.92
N ALA A 275 22.27 18.07 -6.65
CA ALA A 275 21.22 17.09 -6.36
C ALA A 275 21.35 16.50 -4.94
N ALA A 276 22.58 16.20 -4.50
CA ALA A 276 22.81 15.72 -3.13
C ALA A 276 22.37 16.73 -2.06
N GLY A 277 22.61 18.03 -2.27
CA GLY A 277 22.18 19.10 -1.36
C GLY A 277 20.66 19.19 -1.27
N ILE A 278 19.97 19.21 -2.42
CA ILE A 278 18.52 19.33 -2.51
C ILE A 278 17.83 18.12 -1.87
N PHE A 279 18.14 16.90 -2.33
CA PHE A 279 17.48 15.69 -1.84
C PHE A 279 17.90 15.29 -0.41
N GLY A 280 19.14 15.64 -0.01
CA GLY A 280 19.59 15.49 1.37
C GLY A 280 18.81 16.38 2.35
N SER A 281 18.45 17.59 1.95
CA SER A 281 17.62 18.52 2.76
C SER A 281 16.17 18.06 2.84
N LEU A 282 15.58 17.57 1.73
CA LEU A 282 14.24 16.96 1.71
C LEU A 282 14.18 15.74 2.62
N ALA A 283 15.19 14.87 2.57
CA ALA A 283 15.26 13.68 3.42
C ALA A 283 15.34 14.05 4.90
N LYS A 284 16.16 15.05 5.30
CA LYS A 284 16.23 15.57 6.68
C LYS A 284 14.89 16.15 7.13
N ALA A 285 14.14 16.77 6.23
CA ALA A 285 12.79 17.25 6.49
C ALA A 285 11.74 16.13 6.53
N GLY A 286 12.10 14.86 6.25
CA GLY A 286 11.17 13.74 6.22
C GLY A 286 10.20 13.78 5.04
N VAL A 287 10.60 14.41 3.92
CA VAL A 287 9.84 14.42 2.66
C VAL A 287 10.32 13.26 1.79
N SER A 288 9.39 12.40 1.40
CA SER A 288 9.66 11.30 0.46
C SER A 288 9.52 11.80 -0.97
N VAL A 289 10.53 11.54 -1.79
CA VAL A 289 10.53 11.86 -3.22
C VAL A 289 10.34 10.55 -4.00
N ASP A 290 9.45 10.55 -4.99
CA ASP A 290 9.13 9.35 -5.74
C ASP A 290 9.85 9.31 -7.10
N THR A 291 9.67 10.33 -7.93
CA THR A 291 10.26 10.41 -9.26
C THR A 291 11.20 11.60 -9.33
N ILE A 292 12.38 11.42 -9.92
CA ILE A 292 13.36 12.49 -10.17
C ILE A 292 13.70 12.47 -11.64
N VAL A 293 13.61 13.63 -12.30
CA VAL A 293 13.99 13.82 -13.71
C VAL A 293 14.90 15.03 -13.82
N GLN A 294 16.06 14.78 -14.38
CA GLN A 294 17.05 15.81 -14.76
C GLN A 294 17.53 15.53 -16.18
N ASN A 295 17.50 16.53 -17.03
CA ASN A 295 18.04 16.43 -18.39
C ASN A 295 19.53 16.75 -18.44
N ALA A 296 20.17 16.40 -19.54
CA ALA A 296 21.53 16.89 -19.81
C ALA A 296 21.52 18.41 -19.90
N SER A 297 22.54 19.04 -19.32
CA SER A 297 22.62 20.50 -19.30
C SER A 297 22.89 21.08 -20.68
N ILE A 298 22.24 22.20 -20.97
CA ILE A 298 22.57 23.08 -22.10
C ILE A 298 23.20 24.34 -21.50
N GLN A 299 24.43 24.65 -21.90
CA GLN A 299 25.19 25.81 -21.39
C GLN A 299 25.44 25.76 -19.85
N GLY A 300 25.57 24.57 -19.27
CA GLY A 300 25.84 24.41 -17.84
C GLY A 300 24.62 24.65 -16.93
N ILE A 301 23.42 24.64 -17.49
CA ILE A 301 22.15 24.85 -16.77
C ILE A 301 21.18 23.74 -17.16
N THR A 302 20.41 23.24 -16.20
CA THR A 302 19.36 22.23 -16.39
C THR A 302 18.15 22.53 -15.53
N ASP A 303 17.02 21.92 -15.85
CA ASP A 303 15.86 21.90 -14.96
C ASP A 303 15.84 20.56 -14.19
N LEU A 304 15.51 20.65 -12.91
CA LEU A 304 15.36 19.47 -12.03
C LEU A 304 13.90 19.38 -11.59
N SER A 305 13.22 18.31 -12.05
CA SER A 305 11.85 18.02 -11.65
C SER A 305 11.79 16.81 -10.75
N PHE A 306 10.92 16.85 -9.75
CA PHE A 306 10.64 15.67 -8.92
C PHE A 306 9.19 15.67 -8.44
N THR A 307 8.73 14.50 -7.98
CA THR A 307 7.36 14.36 -7.45
C THR A 307 7.36 13.99 -5.99
N VAL A 308 6.37 14.50 -5.28
CA VAL A 308 6.05 14.23 -3.88
C VAL A 308 4.55 14.00 -3.73
N SER A 309 4.08 13.55 -2.56
CA SER A 309 2.64 13.56 -2.26
C SER A 309 2.09 14.99 -2.24
N LYS A 310 0.79 15.16 -2.56
CA LYS A 310 0.16 16.50 -2.44
C LYS A 310 0.28 17.07 -1.03
N GLY A 311 0.16 16.20 -0.01
CA GLY A 311 0.28 16.61 1.39
C GLY A 311 1.66 17.15 1.76
N ASP A 312 2.72 16.67 1.11
CA ASP A 312 4.09 17.10 1.34
C ASP A 312 4.51 18.30 0.47
N ALA A 313 3.71 18.70 -0.53
CA ALA A 313 4.09 19.72 -1.50
C ALA A 313 4.52 21.05 -0.86
N GLY A 314 3.73 21.57 0.09
CA GLY A 314 4.05 22.82 0.77
C GLY A 314 5.33 22.74 1.61
N LYS A 315 5.53 21.59 2.30
CA LYS A 315 6.73 21.33 3.08
C LYS A 315 7.96 21.20 2.20
N ALA A 316 7.84 20.48 1.10
CA ALA A 316 8.91 20.31 0.12
C ALA A 316 9.31 21.65 -0.50
N LEU A 317 8.33 22.45 -0.91
CA LEU A 317 8.57 23.78 -1.49
C LEU A 317 9.30 24.70 -0.50
N GLY A 318 8.87 24.75 0.77
CA GLY A 318 9.51 25.54 1.82
C GLY A 318 10.96 25.12 2.11
N VAL A 319 11.34 23.87 1.84
CA VAL A 319 12.73 23.40 1.94
C VAL A 319 13.54 23.76 0.71
N VAL A 320 12.94 23.67 -0.48
CA VAL A 320 13.67 23.76 -1.75
C VAL A 320 13.83 25.20 -2.23
N GLU A 321 12.86 26.08 -1.99
CA GLU A 321 12.95 27.49 -2.42
C GLU A 321 14.19 28.25 -1.90
N PRO A 322 14.54 28.18 -0.59
CA PRO A 322 15.77 28.82 -0.10
C PRO A 322 17.02 28.25 -0.73
N LEU A 323 17.06 26.92 -0.94
CA LEU A 323 18.19 26.25 -1.58
C LEU A 323 18.31 26.63 -3.05
N ALA A 324 17.19 26.76 -3.77
CA ALA A 324 17.16 27.18 -5.16
C ALA A 324 17.77 28.58 -5.32
N GLN A 325 17.46 29.50 -4.41
CA GLN A 325 18.06 30.86 -4.37
C GLN A 325 19.57 30.80 -4.09
N GLU A 326 20.00 30.00 -3.11
CA GLU A 326 21.40 29.83 -2.73
C GLU A 326 22.26 29.30 -3.89
N ILE A 327 21.77 28.33 -4.64
CA ILE A 327 22.49 27.75 -5.77
C ILE A 327 22.40 28.59 -7.04
N GLY A 328 21.62 29.67 -7.04
CA GLY A 328 21.43 30.56 -8.17
C GLY A 328 20.48 30.00 -9.25
N ALA A 329 19.55 29.15 -8.88
CA ALA A 329 18.46 28.72 -9.76
C ALA A 329 17.52 29.91 -10.05
N ARG A 330 16.76 29.79 -11.14
CA ARG A 330 15.91 30.88 -11.63
C ARG A 330 14.61 30.98 -10.85
N GLU A 331 13.94 29.88 -10.65
CA GLU A 331 12.66 29.79 -9.92
C GLU A 331 12.38 28.36 -9.45
N CYS A 332 11.41 28.23 -8.53
CA CYS A 332 10.89 26.95 -8.06
C CYS A 332 9.37 26.96 -8.23
N VAL A 333 8.81 25.98 -8.94
CA VAL A 333 7.39 25.89 -9.26
C VAL A 333 6.83 24.56 -8.76
N ALA A 334 5.67 24.61 -8.09
CA ALA A 334 4.93 23.42 -7.70
C ALA A 334 3.59 23.35 -8.45
N ASP A 335 3.26 22.16 -8.97
CA ASP A 335 1.98 21.88 -9.59
C ASP A 335 1.31 20.69 -8.89
N THR A 336 0.18 20.93 -8.24
CA THR A 336 -0.62 19.95 -7.50
C THR A 336 -1.86 19.47 -8.27
N SER A 337 -2.07 19.99 -9.49
CA SER A 337 -3.24 19.68 -10.33
C SER A 337 -3.05 18.40 -11.18
N LEU A 338 -1.97 17.70 -10.97
CA LEU A 338 -1.52 16.58 -11.79
C LEU A 338 -1.96 15.21 -11.24
N SER A 339 -1.91 14.23 -12.14
CA SER A 339 -2.06 12.81 -11.81
C SER A 339 -1.03 11.97 -12.57
N LYS A 340 -0.61 10.86 -11.96
CA LYS A 340 0.14 9.80 -12.64
C LYS A 340 -0.85 8.81 -13.24
N VAL A 341 -0.59 8.35 -14.45
CA VAL A 341 -1.28 7.20 -15.07
C VAL A 341 -0.22 6.21 -15.51
N SER A 342 -0.37 4.96 -15.08
CA SER A 342 0.63 3.92 -15.29
C SER A 342 0.00 2.71 -15.98
N ILE A 343 0.66 2.16 -16.99
CA ILE A 343 0.43 0.81 -17.50
C ILE A 343 1.48 -0.12 -16.88
N ILE A 344 1.04 -1.30 -16.45
CA ILE A 344 1.87 -2.27 -15.72
C ILE A 344 1.71 -3.65 -16.35
N GLY A 345 2.80 -4.37 -16.51
CA GLY A 345 2.79 -5.74 -16.99
C GLY A 345 4.20 -6.26 -17.28
N THR A 346 4.51 -7.46 -16.83
CA THR A 346 5.79 -8.14 -17.07
C THR A 346 6.07 -8.37 -18.56
N GLY A 347 5.03 -8.42 -19.39
CA GLY A 347 5.14 -8.59 -20.84
C GLY A 347 5.72 -7.39 -21.60
N MET A 348 5.84 -6.23 -20.98
CA MET A 348 6.43 -5.06 -21.63
C MET A 348 7.97 -5.14 -21.70
N GLN A 349 8.56 -6.00 -20.89
CA GLN A 349 10.01 -6.19 -20.82
C GLN A 349 10.54 -6.68 -22.18
N ASN A 350 11.49 -5.96 -22.74
CA ASN A 350 12.13 -6.28 -24.02
C ASN A 350 11.18 -6.37 -25.24
N THR A 351 9.95 -5.89 -25.13
CA THR A 351 8.96 -5.92 -26.23
C THR A 351 8.67 -4.50 -26.71
N PRO A 352 8.99 -4.15 -27.95
CA PRO A 352 8.72 -2.81 -28.49
C PRO A 352 7.22 -2.61 -28.74
N GLY A 353 6.75 -1.35 -28.70
CA GLY A 353 5.42 -0.94 -29.12
C GLY A 353 4.51 -0.45 -27.97
N TYR A 354 4.66 -0.92 -26.75
CA TYR A 354 3.77 -0.51 -25.63
C TYR A 354 3.77 0.99 -25.36
N ALA A 355 4.96 1.61 -25.37
CA ALA A 355 5.07 3.07 -25.22
C ALA A 355 4.40 3.81 -26.37
N ALA A 356 4.57 3.35 -27.61
CA ALA A 356 3.93 3.95 -28.78
C ALA A 356 2.42 3.87 -28.67
N THR A 357 1.85 2.68 -28.38
CA THR A 357 0.40 2.50 -28.18
C THR A 357 -0.13 3.41 -27.07
N MET A 358 0.59 3.52 -25.95
CA MET A 358 0.19 4.41 -24.85
C MET A 358 0.15 5.87 -25.30
N PHE A 359 1.19 6.35 -25.97
CA PHE A 359 1.30 7.76 -26.39
C PHE A 359 0.32 8.09 -27.51
N ASP A 360 0.13 7.22 -28.49
CA ASP A 360 -0.85 7.39 -29.56
C ASP A 360 -2.28 7.45 -29.01
N THR A 361 -2.60 6.62 -28.01
CA THR A 361 -3.91 6.63 -27.35
C THR A 361 -4.15 7.96 -26.62
N LEU A 362 -3.17 8.44 -25.88
CA LEU A 362 -3.27 9.72 -25.16
C LEU A 362 -3.35 10.90 -26.13
N PHE A 363 -2.57 10.88 -27.21
CA PHE A 363 -2.63 11.87 -28.28
C PHE A 363 -4.02 11.92 -28.94
N ALA A 364 -4.59 10.76 -29.28
CA ALA A 364 -5.94 10.69 -29.87
C ALA A 364 -7.02 11.23 -28.92
N GLY A 365 -6.82 11.11 -27.59
CA GLY A 365 -7.67 11.69 -26.56
C GLY A 365 -7.39 13.18 -26.27
N GLY A 366 -6.45 13.82 -26.95
CA GLY A 366 -6.07 15.21 -26.67
C GLY A 366 -5.42 15.40 -25.30
N ILE A 367 -4.84 14.34 -24.72
CA ILE A 367 -4.23 14.34 -23.38
C ILE A 367 -2.74 14.66 -23.49
N ASN A 368 -2.34 15.80 -22.96
CA ASN A 368 -0.94 16.23 -22.99
C ASN A 368 -0.11 15.58 -21.89
N ILE A 369 1.09 15.08 -22.23
CA ILE A 369 2.02 14.45 -21.31
C ILE A 369 3.01 15.49 -20.81
N GLN A 370 3.14 15.65 -19.48
CA GLN A 370 4.08 16.59 -18.85
C GLN A 370 5.39 15.91 -18.41
N LEU A 371 5.37 14.60 -18.14
CA LEU A 371 6.54 13.85 -17.73
C LEU A 371 6.32 12.37 -18.02
N ILE A 372 7.38 11.67 -18.36
CA ILE A 372 7.37 10.22 -18.65
C ILE A 372 8.42 9.56 -17.77
N THR A 373 8.07 8.43 -17.16
CA THR A 373 9.01 7.55 -16.47
C THR A 373 8.74 6.10 -16.81
N THR A 374 9.78 5.27 -16.81
CA THR A 374 9.67 3.86 -17.12
C THR A 374 10.45 3.02 -16.12
N SER A 375 9.95 1.81 -15.85
CA SER A 375 10.75 0.70 -15.32
C SER A 375 10.69 -0.46 -16.33
N GLU A 376 11.24 -1.61 -15.97
CA GLU A 376 11.19 -2.79 -16.84
C GLU A 376 9.75 -3.28 -17.13
N ILE A 377 8.83 -3.08 -16.18
CA ILE A 377 7.46 -3.59 -16.23
C ILE A 377 6.39 -2.49 -16.10
N ARG A 378 6.78 -1.21 -16.21
CA ARG A 378 5.87 -0.08 -16.04
C ARG A 378 6.25 1.08 -16.95
N ILE A 379 5.23 1.72 -17.54
CA ILE A 379 5.35 3.04 -18.17
C ILE A 379 4.37 3.97 -17.47
N THR A 380 4.86 5.08 -16.93
CA THR A 380 4.07 6.11 -16.25
C THR A 380 4.15 7.43 -16.98
N VAL A 381 3.01 8.08 -17.14
CA VAL A 381 2.92 9.47 -17.58
C VAL A 381 2.32 10.32 -16.48
N ILE A 382 2.76 11.58 -16.41
CA ILE A 382 2.14 12.62 -15.60
C ILE A 382 1.34 13.51 -16.56
N ILE A 383 0.06 13.68 -16.25
CA ILE A 383 -0.92 14.42 -17.05
C ILE A 383 -1.74 15.36 -16.16
N ALA A 384 -2.60 16.17 -16.76
CA ALA A 384 -3.58 16.96 -16.02
C ALA A 384 -4.52 16.05 -15.22
N GLY A 385 -4.74 16.35 -13.95
CA GLY A 385 -5.47 15.49 -13.01
C GLY A 385 -6.92 15.24 -13.44
N GLU A 386 -7.57 16.22 -14.05
CA GLU A 386 -8.93 16.14 -14.58
C GLU A 386 -9.08 15.13 -15.71
N GLN A 387 -8.00 14.84 -16.45
CA GLN A 387 -8.00 13.90 -17.58
C GLN A 387 -7.63 12.46 -17.15
N ALA A 388 -7.29 12.21 -15.90
CA ALA A 388 -6.80 10.90 -15.45
C ALA A 388 -7.81 9.77 -15.68
N ALA A 389 -9.09 9.98 -15.37
CA ALA A 389 -10.13 8.97 -15.55
C ALA A 389 -10.36 8.63 -17.03
N GLU A 390 -10.30 9.63 -17.91
CA GLU A 390 -10.43 9.43 -19.36
C GLU A 390 -9.22 8.67 -19.92
N ALA A 391 -8.01 9.05 -19.49
CA ALA A 391 -6.79 8.35 -19.87
C ALA A 391 -6.82 6.86 -19.48
N VAL A 392 -7.24 6.53 -18.24
CA VAL A 392 -7.35 5.14 -17.79
C VAL A 392 -8.32 4.35 -18.66
N LYS A 393 -9.51 4.90 -18.98
CA LYS A 393 -10.49 4.24 -19.84
C LYS A 393 -9.98 4.02 -21.27
N ALA A 394 -9.38 5.05 -21.87
CA ALA A 394 -8.85 4.96 -23.22
C ALA A 394 -7.72 3.92 -23.32
N LEU A 395 -6.80 3.92 -22.36
CA LEU A 395 -5.71 2.96 -22.30
C LEU A 395 -6.19 1.53 -22.03
N HIS A 396 -7.16 1.35 -21.12
CA HIS A 396 -7.75 0.04 -20.84
C HIS A 396 -8.32 -0.61 -22.12
N LYS A 397 -9.03 0.18 -22.92
CA LYS A 397 -9.55 -0.25 -24.22
C LYS A 397 -8.43 -0.49 -25.25
N ALA A 398 -7.44 0.40 -25.33
CA ALA A 398 -6.34 0.29 -26.30
C ALA A 398 -5.47 -0.96 -26.07
N PHE A 399 -5.34 -1.41 -24.81
CA PHE A 399 -4.64 -2.62 -24.44
C PHE A 399 -5.56 -3.86 -24.32
N GLU A 400 -6.84 -3.73 -24.72
CA GLU A 400 -7.83 -4.81 -24.75
C GLU A 400 -8.03 -5.56 -23.42
N LEU A 401 -7.91 -4.85 -22.30
CA LEU A 401 -7.96 -5.45 -20.96
C LEU A 401 -9.36 -5.89 -20.52
N GLU A 402 -10.39 -5.56 -21.28
CA GLU A 402 -11.76 -6.06 -21.11
C GLU A 402 -11.95 -7.50 -21.63
N LYS A 403 -10.94 -8.08 -22.28
CA LYS A 403 -11.00 -9.43 -22.86
C LYS A 403 -10.34 -10.49 -22.00
N GLU A 404 -9.94 -10.18 -20.77
CA GLU A 404 -9.26 -11.11 -19.86
C GLU A 404 -10.18 -12.07 -19.10
#